data_b9041cd7cc1348aa6499dc8733e4b221
#
_entry.id   b9041cd7cc1348aa6499dc8733e4b221
#
_cell.length_a   1.000
_cell.length_b   1.000
_cell.length_c   1.000
_cell.angle_alpha   90.00
_cell.angle_beta   90.00
_cell.angle_gamma   90.00
#
_symmetry.space_group_name_H-M   'P 1'
#
loop_
_entity.id
_entity.type
_entity.pdbx_description
1 polymer ?
#
loop_
_entity_poly.entity_id
_entity_poly.type
_entity_poly.pdbx_seq_one_letter_code
_entity_poly.pdbx_strand_id
1 'polypeptide(L)'
;RMKVKEKYLNFYYETIGEVNEPKIDPKKTALLLVDLQNEFVLRDFGEALQFKAAGEWERWIPFHDRLDDIVIPNNKKLLDFFRKNGLTVTYGRIACLREDGEDRSPVQKSDGWNGMLIPVNSYAAQMVDELAPRENEIVVNKTTDSVTTGTNYLQMLQFMGIETVVVTGIVTDQCVASTIRGLADRKS
;
A
#
# COMPACT_ATOMS: atom_id res chain seq x y z
N ARG A 1 13.12 16.57 18.03
CA ARG A 1 13.99 15.51 17.45
C ARG A 1 13.41 14.17 17.81
N MET A 2 12.86 13.49 16.83
CA MET A 2 12.41 12.09 17.02
C MET A 2 13.65 11.21 16.86
N LYS A 3 14.25 10.79 17.98
CA LYS A 3 15.35 9.83 17.92
C LYS A 3 14.80 8.50 17.40
N VAL A 4 15.39 7.98 16.32
CA VAL A 4 15.18 6.59 15.93
C VAL A 4 15.45 5.76 17.17
N LYS A 5 14.49 4.93 17.61
CA LYS A 5 14.66 4.15 18.83
C LYS A 5 15.77 3.14 18.59
N GLU A 6 16.88 3.31 19.29
CA GLU A 6 18.10 2.47 19.19
C GLU A 6 17.79 0.96 19.17
N LYS A 7 16.74 0.53 19.88
CA LYS A 7 16.31 -0.87 19.91
C LYS A 7 15.85 -1.46 18.56
N TYR A 8 15.63 -0.63 17.53
CA TYR A 8 15.23 -1.08 16.18
C TYR A 8 16.35 -0.90 15.15
N LEU A 9 17.50 -0.36 15.56
CA LEU A 9 18.67 -0.29 14.69
C LEU A 9 19.35 -1.66 14.64
N ASN A 10 19.56 -2.17 13.43
CA ASN A 10 20.43 -3.31 13.23
C ASN A 10 21.89 -2.87 13.48
N PHE A 11 22.71 -3.72 14.11
CA PHE A 11 24.12 -3.46 14.40
C PHE A 11 24.91 -3.00 13.17
N TYR A 12 24.52 -3.41 11.97
CA TYR A 12 25.13 -2.98 10.71
C TYR A 12 25.11 -1.46 10.53
N TYR A 13 24.14 -0.77 11.12
CA TYR A 13 23.99 0.69 11.01
C TYR A 13 24.58 1.47 12.18
N GLU A 14 25.14 0.82 13.19
CA GLU A 14 25.71 1.49 14.37
C GLU A 14 26.86 2.42 14.03
N THR A 15 27.59 2.11 12.94
CA THR A 15 28.76 2.88 12.48
C THR A 15 28.43 4.02 11.51
N ILE A 16 27.18 4.17 11.08
CA ILE A 16 26.79 5.16 10.05
C ILE A 16 26.76 6.61 10.59
N GLY A 17 26.80 6.75 11.92
CA GLY A 17 26.75 8.06 12.57
C GLY A 17 25.32 8.65 12.60
N GLU A 18 25.21 9.96 12.83
CA GLU A 18 23.90 10.62 12.88
C GLU A 18 23.28 10.65 11.48
N VAL A 19 22.10 10.01 11.33
CA VAL A 19 21.28 10.13 10.13
C VAL A 19 20.56 11.48 10.18
N ASN A 20 20.81 12.33 9.20
CA ASN A 20 20.09 13.59 9.07
C ASN A 20 18.60 13.34 8.89
N GLU A 21 17.78 13.96 9.73
CA GLU A 21 16.33 13.93 9.58
C GLU A 21 15.95 14.56 8.22
N PRO A 22 15.12 13.89 7.42
CA PRO A 22 14.67 14.46 6.15
C PRO A 22 13.86 15.74 6.41
N LYS A 23 14.12 16.78 5.67
CA LYS A 23 13.28 17.98 5.65
C LYS A 23 12.08 17.68 4.78
N ILE A 24 10.91 17.60 5.40
CA ILE A 24 9.65 17.31 4.70
C ILE A 24 8.98 18.64 4.33
N ASP A 25 8.79 18.86 3.03
CA ASP A 25 7.92 19.92 2.52
C ASP A 25 6.52 19.33 2.29
N PRO A 26 5.49 19.75 3.05
CA PRO A 26 4.14 19.23 2.87
C PRO A 26 3.60 19.37 1.45
N LYS A 27 3.93 20.46 0.75
CA LYS A 27 3.45 20.72 -0.63
C LYS A 27 4.07 19.79 -1.65
N LYS A 28 5.20 19.17 -1.31
CA LYS A 28 5.91 18.20 -2.14
C LYS A 28 5.81 16.78 -1.57
N THR A 29 4.80 16.53 -0.74
CA THR A 29 4.59 15.26 -0.07
C THR A 29 3.28 14.62 -0.52
N ALA A 30 3.33 13.36 -0.92
CA ALA A 30 2.16 12.55 -1.22
C ALA A 30 1.95 11.47 -0.15
N LEU A 31 0.70 11.19 0.17
CA LEU A 31 0.29 9.98 0.89
C LEU A 31 0.03 8.88 -0.14
N LEU A 32 0.55 7.69 0.10
CA LEU A 32 0.27 6.49 -0.69
C LEU A 32 -0.33 5.41 0.22
N LEU A 33 -1.58 5.06 -0.05
CA LEU A 33 -2.27 3.93 0.57
C LEU A 33 -2.13 2.70 -0.33
N VAL A 34 -1.59 1.59 0.21
CA VAL A 34 -1.28 0.37 -0.55
C VAL A 34 -2.22 -0.75 -0.13
N ASP A 35 -2.96 -1.31 -1.09
CA ASP A 35 -3.74 -2.55 -1.02
C ASP A 35 -4.76 -2.66 0.13
N LEU A 36 -5.26 -1.54 0.66
CA LEU A 36 -6.34 -1.55 1.65
C LEU A 36 -7.70 -1.77 0.97
N GLN A 37 -7.78 -2.89 0.25
CA GLN A 37 -8.90 -3.28 -0.62
C GLN A 37 -9.88 -4.22 0.09
N ASN A 38 -11.11 -4.25 -0.40
CA ASN A 38 -12.15 -5.15 0.10
C ASN A 38 -11.70 -6.62 0.10
N GLU A 39 -10.96 -7.05 -0.93
CA GLU A 39 -10.41 -8.42 -1.04
C GLU A 39 -9.62 -8.85 0.18
N PHE A 40 -8.77 -7.94 0.72
CA PHE A 40 -7.80 -8.28 1.75
C PHE A 40 -8.21 -7.84 3.16
N VAL A 41 -9.12 -6.88 3.26
CA VAL A 41 -9.45 -6.24 4.55
C VAL A 41 -10.73 -6.78 5.16
N LEU A 42 -11.75 -7.06 4.34
CA LEU A 42 -13.07 -7.42 4.86
C LEU A 42 -13.08 -8.84 5.42
N ARG A 43 -13.69 -8.99 6.61
CA ARG A 43 -13.80 -10.30 7.27
C ARG A 43 -14.78 -11.25 6.62
N ASP A 44 -15.77 -10.72 5.89
CA ASP A 44 -16.86 -11.48 5.28
C ASP A 44 -16.83 -11.42 3.76
N PHE A 45 -15.66 -11.19 3.20
CA PHE A 45 -15.43 -11.15 1.76
C PHE A 45 -13.99 -11.59 1.40
N GLY A 46 -13.75 -11.90 0.13
CA GLY A 46 -12.43 -12.16 -0.44
C GLY A 46 -11.65 -13.27 0.24
N GLU A 47 -10.38 -13.01 0.52
CA GLU A 47 -9.47 -13.98 1.13
C GLU A 47 -9.96 -14.50 2.49
N ALA A 48 -10.63 -13.67 3.29
CA ALA A 48 -11.15 -14.09 4.59
C ALA A 48 -12.15 -15.27 4.48
N LEU A 49 -12.96 -15.30 3.43
CA LEU A 49 -13.85 -16.44 3.18
C LEU A 49 -13.08 -17.71 2.80
N GLN A 50 -11.98 -17.56 2.07
CA GLN A 50 -11.11 -18.70 1.71
C GLN A 50 -10.45 -19.28 2.96
N PHE A 51 -9.92 -18.44 3.86
CA PHE A 51 -9.34 -18.89 5.13
C PHE A 51 -10.38 -19.56 6.06
N LYS A 52 -11.59 -19.04 6.09
CA LYS A 52 -12.70 -19.67 6.83
C LYS A 52 -13.05 -21.05 6.25
N ALA A 53 -13.14 -21.15 4.93
CA ALA A 53 -13.44 -22.43 4.26
C ALA A 53 -12.32 -23.47 4.45
N ALA A 54 -11.06 -23.04 4.54
CA ALA A 54 -9.90 -23.87 4.80
C ALA A 54 -9.76 -24.26 6.30
N GLY A 55 -10.58 -23.72 7.20
CA GLY A 55 -10.45 -23.93 8.65
C GLY A 55 -9.25 -23.22 9.28
N GLU A 56 -8.69 -22.22 8.61
CA GLU A 56 -7.50 -21.49 9.07
C GLU A 56 -7.82 -20.13 9.68
N TRP A 57 -9.09 -19.76 9.78
CA TRP A 57 -9.51 -18.43 10.20
C TRP A 57 -8.92 -17.96 11.53
N GLU A 58 -8.82 -18.82 12.53
CA GLU A 58 -8.28 -18.46 13.85
C GLU A 58 -6.84 -17.91 13.76
N ARG A 59 -6.05 -18.40 12.80
CA ARG A 59 -4.68 -17.88 12.57
C ARG A 59 -4.68 -16.46 11.98
N TRP A 60 -5.76 -16.08 11.31
CA TRP A 60 -5.91 -14.79 10.63
C TRP A 60 -6.63 -13.73 11.48
N ILE A 61 -7.30 -14.13 12.55
CA ILE A 61 -7.97 -13.20 13.47
C ILE A 61 -7.04 -12.07 13.94
N PRO A 62 -5.79 -12.32 14.43
CA PRO A 62 -4.91 -11.24 14.87
C PRO A 62 -4.53 -10.24 13.77
N PHE A 63 -4.46 -10.70 12.52
CA PHE A 63 -4.22 -9.81 11.38
C PHE A 63 -5.42 -8.89 11.15
N HIS A 64 -6.62 -9.44 11.11
CA HIS A 64 -7.84 -8.66 10.91
C HIS A 64 -8.16 -7.75 12.10
N ASP A 65 -7.91 -8.18 13.34
CA ASP A 65 -8.04 -7.33 14.52
C ASP A 65 -7.12 -6.11 14.41
N ARG A 66 -5.89 -6.32 13.96
CA ARG A 66 -4.95 -5.22 13.73
C ARG A 66 -5.38 -4.29 12.60
N LEU A 67 -6.00 -4.82 11.55
CA LEU A 67 -6.59 -3.99 10.48
C LEU A 67 -7.68 -3.08 11.05
N ASP A 68 -8.64 -3.66 11.78
CA ASP A 68 -9.81 -2.94 12.30
C ASP A 68 -9.44 -1.93 13.38
N ASP A 69 -8.58 -2.33 14.34
CA ASP A 69 -8.28 -1.53 15.53
C ASP A 69 -7.20 -0.47 15.29
N ILE A 70 -6.28 -0.72 14.35
CA ILE A 70 -5.07 0.10 14.21
C ILE A 70 -4.90 0.62 12.77
N VAL A 71 -4.89 -0.28 11.78
CA VAL A 71 -4.46 0.09 10.43
C VAL A 71 -5.50 1.02 9.79
N ILE A 72 -6.76 0.59 9.69
CA ILE A 72 -7.82 1.39 9.07
C ILE A 72 -8.03 2.72 9.80
N PRO A 73 -8.19 2.77 11.15
CA PRO A 73 -8.38 4.02 11.85
C PRO A 73 -7.22 5.01 11.71
N ASN A 74 -5.97 4.52 11.70
CA ASN A 74 -4.82 5.40 11.53
C ASN A 74 -4.64 5.87 10.09
N ASN A 75 -4.93 5.01 9.10
CA ASN A 75 -4.99 5.43 7.71
C ASN A 75 -6.07 6.49 7.48
N LYS A 76 -7.23 6.33 8.09
CA LYS A 76 -8.30 7.33 8.03
C LYS A 76 -7.86 8.68 8.61
N LYS A 77 -7.16 8.69 9.74
CA LYS A 77 -6.61 9.93 10.33
C LYS A 77 -5.60 10.61 9.40
N LEU A 78 -4.69 9.83 8.80
CA LEU A 78 -3.72 10.36 7.82
C LEU A 78 -4.43 10.93 6.60
N LEU A 79 -5.36 10.19 6.04
CA LEU A 79 -6.14 10.55 4.88
C LEU A 79 -6.92 11.86 5.11
N ASP A 80 -7.61 11.97 6.26
CA ASP A 80 -8.34 13.17 6.62
C ASP A 80 -7.40 14.37 6.81
N PHE A 81 -6.22 14.16 7.38
CA PHE A 81 -5.21 15.21 7.51
C PHE A 81 -4.73 15.71 6.14
N PHE A 82 -4.37 14.81 5.23
CA PHE A 82 -3.92 15.17 3.89
C PHE A 82 -5.01 15.91 3.12
N ARG A 83 -6.23 15.39 3.12
CA ARG A 83 -7.40 16.00 2.46
C ARG A 83 -7.74 17.38 3.03
N LYS A 84 -7.76 17.52 4.34
CA LYS A 84 -8.03 18.81 5.03
C LYS A 84 -7.03 19.89 4.66
N ASN A 85 -5.78 19.51 4.43
CA ASN A 85 -4.70 20.44 4.10
C ASN A 85 -4.44 20.57 2.59
N GLY A 86 -5.28 19.98 1.73
CA GLY A 86 -5.12 20.03 0.27
C GLY A 86 -3.83 19.37 -0.22
N LEU A 87 -3.33 18.36 0.50
CA LEU A 87 -2.12 17.63 0.14
C LEU A 87 -2.44 16.47 -0.79
N THR A 88 -1.45 16.02 -1.52
CA THR A 88 -1.60 14.94 -2.51
C THR A 88 -1.89 13.60 -1.86
N VAL A 89 -2.95 12.94 -2.31
CA VAL A 89 -3.33 11.57 -1.92
C VAL A 89 -3.29 10.66 -3.14
N THR A 90 -2.68 9.50 -2.97
CA THR A 90 -2.55 8.48 -4.00
C THR A 90 -2.82 7.10 -3.42
N TYR A 91 -3.20 6.17 -4.28
CA TYR A 91 -3.50 4.78 -3.94
C TYR A 91 -2.76 3.84 -4.88
N GLY A 92 -2.27 2.75 -4.34
CA GLY A 92 -1.82 1.60 -5.11
C GLY A 92 -2.70 0.41 -4.76
N ARG A 93 -3.26 -0.26 -5.77
CA ARG A 93 -4.10 -1.43 -5.54
C ARG A 93 -3.77 -2.55 -6.51
N ILE A 94 -3.90 -3.78 -6.08
CA ILE A 94 -3.83 -4.94 -6.96
C ILE A 94 -5.11 -4.98 -7.79
N ALA A 95 -4.95 -4.79 -9.11
CA ALA A 95 -6.06 -4.92 -10.03
C ALA A 95 -5.55 -5.15 -11.46
N CYS A 96 -6.18 -6.06 -12.20
CA CYS A 96 -5.98 -6.23 -13.64
C CYS A 96 -7.04 -5.44 -14.43
N LEU A 97 -6.68 -4.98 -15.63
CA LEU A 97 -7.58 -4.18 -16.45
C LEU A 97 -8.61 -5.04 -17.19
N ARG A 98 -8.22 -6.29 -17.50
CA ARG A 98 -9.08 -7.24 -18.21
C ARG A 98 -9.85 -8.11 -17.24
N GLU A 99 -11.10 -8.39 -17.54
CA GLU A 99 -11.96 -9.30 -16.74
C GLU A 99 -11.42 -10.74 -16.72
N ASP A 100 -10.77 -11.19 -17.81
CA ASP A 100 -10.12 -12.51 -17.89
C ASP A 100 -8.74 -12.56 -17.21
N GLY A 101 -8.21 -11.42 -16.80
CA GLY A 101 -6.92 -11.30 -16.10
C GLY A 101 -5.70 -11.64 -16.95
N GLU A 102 -5.78 -11.62 -18.28
CA GLU A 102 -4.63 -11.91 -19.15
C GLU A 102 -3.48 -10.91 -19.03
N ASP A 103 -3.76 -9.72 -18.52
CA ASP A 103 -2.77 -8.67 -18.23
C ASP A 103 -2.11 -8.81 -16.83
N ARG A 104 -2.42 -9.87 -16.09
CA ARG A 104 -1.76 -10.15 -14.79
C ARG A 104 -0.30 -10.59 -14.99
N SER A 105 0.51 -10.37 -13.95
CA SER A 105 1.87 -10.91 -13.93
C SER A 105 1.87 -12.44 -13.94
N PRO A 106 2.97 -13.10 -14.37
CA PRO A 106 3.08 -14.55 -14.31
C PRO A 106 2.86 -15.13 -12.92
N VAL A 107 3.29 -14.41 -11.88
CA VAL A 107 3.09 -14.82 -10.48
C VAL A 107 1.61 -14.82 -10.11
N GLN A 108 0.86 -13.80 -10.53
CA GLN A 108 -0.59 -13.73 -10.28
C GLN A 108 -1.42 -14.70 -11.14
N LYS A 109 -0.85 -15.23 -12.21
CA LYS A 109 -1.46 -16.26 -13.06
C LYS A 109 -1.16 -17.69 -12.58
N SER A 110 -0.14 -17.86 -11.74
CA SER A 110 0.24 -19.19 -11.22
C SER A 110 -0.68 -19.61 -10.09
N ASP A 111 -0.82 -20.94 -9.91
CA ASP A 111 -1.47 -21.48 -8.73
C ASP A 111 -0.62 -21.21 -7.48
N GLY A 112 -1.29 -21.00 -6.36
CA GLY A 112 -0.65 -20.79 -5.07
C GLY A 112 -0.94 -19.42 -4.47
N TRP A 113 -0.14 -19.05 -3.46
CA TRP A 113 -0.46 -17.96 -2.59
C TRP A 113 -0.50 -16.57 -3.23
N ASN A 114 0.03 -16.35 -4.36
CA ASN A 114 -0.07 -15.08 -5.08
C ASN A 114 -0.95 -15.19 -6.34
N GLY A 115 -1.59 -16.33 -6.53
CA GLY A 115 -2.54 -16.56 -7.61
C GLY A 115 -3.85 -15.83 -7.33
N MET A 116 -4.05 -14.67 -7.93
CA MET A 116 -5.24 -13.87 -7.70
C MET A 116 -5.78 -13.23 -8.99
N LEU A 117 -7.10 -13.18 -9.09
CA LEU A 117 -7.80 -12.53 -10.19
C LEU A 117 -8.72 -11.44 -9.62
N ILE A 118 -8.29 -10.19 -9.73
CA ILE A 118 -8.99 -9.03 -9.21
C ILE A 118 -9.19 -8.01 -10.36
N PRO A 119 -10.26 -8.13 -11.14
CA PRO A 119 -10.57 -7.15 -12.19
C PRO A 119 -10.82 -5.75 -11.61
N VAL A 120 -10.36 -4.72 -12.30
CA VAL A 120 -10.36 -3.33 -11.84
C VAL A 120 -11.72 -2.79 -11.42
N ASN A 121 -12.80 -3.28 -12.04
CA ASN A 121 -14.17 -2.87 -11.75
C ASN A 121 -14.86 -3.74 -10.69
N SER A 122 -14.20 -4.81 -10.21
CA SER A 122 -14.78 -5.69 -9.19
C SER A 122 -14.87 -5.00 -7.83
N TYR A 123 -15.79 -5.46 -6.98
CA TYR A 123 -15.87 -5.03 -5.58
C TYR A 123 -14.58 -5.37 -4.82
N ALA A 124 -13.96 -6.49 -5.13
CA ALA A 124 -12.67 -6.91 -4.58
C ALA A 124 -11.57 -5.87 -4.79
N ALA A 125 -11.53 -5.23 -5.96
CA ALA A 125 -10.53 -4.22 -6.31
C ALA A 125 -10.72 -2.88 -5.60
N GLN A 126 -11.90 -2.59 -5.06
CA GLN A 126 -12.16 -1.30 -4.43
C GLN A 126 -11.47 -1.21 -3.05
N MET A 127 -11.04 0.01 -2.70
CA MET A 127 -10.59 0.29 -1.34
C MET A 127 -11.78 0.18 -0.39
N VAL A 128 -11.53 -0.18 0.87
CA VAL A 128 -12.60 -0.19 1.87
C VAL A 128 -13.26 1.18 1.99
N ASP A 129 -14.55 1.22 2.30
CA ASP A 129 -15.37 2.44 2.25
C ASP A 129 -14.79 3.60 3.06
N GLU A 130 -14.22 3.33 4.24
CA GLU A 130 -13.61 4.34 5.11
C GLU A 130 -12.41 5.06 4.46
N LEU A 131 -11.77 4.40 3.50
CA LEU A 131 -10.57 4.88 2.81
C LEU A 131 -10.81 5.10 1.32
N ALA A 132 -12.06 5.06 0.85
CA ALA A 132 -12.39 5.18 -0.56
C ALA A 132 -11.77 6.44 -1.19
N PRO A 133 -11.19 6.32 -2.39
CA PRO A 133 -10.62 7.46 -3.10
C PRO A 133 -11.72 8.44 -3.51
N ARG A 134 -11.38 9.73 -3.49
CA ARG A 134 -12.22 10.80 -4.05
C ARG A 134 -11.93 10.99 -5.54
N GLU A 135 -12.87 11.65 -6.21
CA GLU A 135 -12.62 12.20 -7.55
C GLU A 135 -11.34 13.03 -7.54
N ASN A 136 -10.49 12.95 -8.49
CA ASN A 136 -9.15 13.59 -8.56
C ASN A 136 -8.05 13.02 -7.65
N GLU A 137 -8.29 12.00 -6.85
CA GLU A 137 -7.21 11.27 -6.18
C GLU A 137 -6.70 10.15 -7.12
N ILE A 138 -5.39 9.99 -7.17
CA ILE A 138 -4.75 9.06 -8.11
C ILE A 138 -4.86 7.63 -7.59
N VAL A 139 -5.44 6.74 -8.40
CA VAL A 139 -5.48 5.30 -8.12
C VAL A 139 -4.65 4.57 -9.16
N VAL A 140 -3.57 3.94 -8.71
CA VAL A 140 -2.67 3.15 -9.56
C VAL A 140 -3.04 1.67 -9.45
N ASN A 141 -3.37 1.06 -10.58
CA ASN A 141 -3.58 -0.39 -10.66
C ASN A 141 -2.24 -1.09 -10.93
N LYS A 142 -1.94 -2.12 -10.18
CA LYS A 142 -0.72 -2.90 -10.32
C LYS A 142 -1.01 -4.40 -10.35
N THR A 143 -0.21 -5.14 -11.09
CA THR A 143 -0.24 -6.61 -11.14
C THR A 143 1.07 -7.20 -10.59
N THR A 144 1.78 -6.43 -9.78
CA THR A 144 3.03 -6.76 -9.10
C THR A 144 2.94 -6.27 -7.65
N ASP A 145 3.89 -6.65 -6.79
CA ASP A 145 3.91 -6.16 -5.41
C ASP A 145 4.15 -4.65 -5.34
N SER A 146 5.14 -4.15 -6.06
CA SER A 146 5.49 -2.73 -6.03
C SER A 146 4.55 -1.87 -6.87
N VAL A 147 4.08 -0.76 -6.30
CA VAL A 147 3.35 0.28 -7.05
C VAL A 147 4.22 0.93 -8.13
N THR A 148 5.55 0.85 -8.02
CA THR A 148 6.48 1.47 -8.97
C THR A 148 6.85 0.57 -10.15
N THR A 149 6.51 -0.73 -10.08
CA THR A 149 6.88 -1.70 -11.12
C THR A 149 5.78 -1.85 -12.15
N GLY A 150 6.10 -1.55 -13.40
CA GLY A 150 5.16 -1.68 -14.53
C GLY A 150 4.03 -0.65 -14.56
N THR A 151 4.14 0.42 -13.77
CA THR A 151 3.18 1.51 -13.72
C THR A 151 3.84 2.85 -14.04
N ASN A 152 3.06 3.88 -14.29
CA ASN A 152 3.55 5.25 -14.50
C ASN A 152 3.61 6.06 -13.19
N TYR A 153 3.52 5.43 -12.02
CA TYR A 153 3.42 6.14 -10.73
C TYR A 153 4.61 7.09 -10.49
N LEU A 154 5.84 6.62 -10.72
CA LEU A 154 7.04 7.45 -10.55
C LEU A 154 7.04 8.68 -11.46
N GLN A 155 6.60 8.50 -12.70
CA GLN A 155 6.48 9.61 -13.66
C GLN A 155 5.45 10.64 -13.21
N MET A 156 4.30 10.18 -12.68
CA MET A 156 3.29 11.08 -12.12
C MET A 156 3.84 11.87 -10.92
N LEU A 157 4.52 11.22 -9.99
CA LEU A 157 5.14 11.90 -8.85
C LEU A 157 6.14 12.98 -9.31
N GLN A 158 6.98 12.65 -10.28
CA GLN A 158 7.96 13.59 -10.86
C GLN A 158 7.27 14.80 -11.51
N PHE A 159 6.25 14.58 -12.32
CA PHE A 159 5.51 15.65 -12.99
C PHE A 159 4.78 16.56 -12.00
N MET A 160 4.34 16.01 -10.87
CA MET A 160 3.69 16.75 -9.78
C MET A 160 4.70 17.42 -8.82
N GLY A 161 6.00 17.24 -9.02
CA GLY A 161 7.05 17.78 -8.14
C GLY A 161 7.05 17.18 -6.74
N ILE A 162 6.60 15.92 -6.59
CA ILE A 162 6.59 15.22 -5.30
C ILE A 162 8.00 14.70 -5.01
N GLU A 163 8.52 15.05 -3.84
CA GLU A 163 9.85 14.68 -3.36
C GLU A 163 9.79 13.68 -2.18
N THR A 164 8.65 13.61 -1.50
CA THR A 164 8.45 12.73 -0.34
C THR A 164 7.17 11.93 -0.51
N VAL A 165 7.23 10.63 -0.21
CA VAL A 165 6.04 9.76 -0.16
C VAL A 165 5.90 9.14 1.22
N VAL A 166 4.76 9.38 1.86
CA VAL A 166 4.37 8.69 3.09
C VAL A 166 3.64 7.41 2.68
N VAL A 167 4.30 6.26 2.82
CA VAL A 167 3.76 4.96 2.40
C VAL A 167 3.08 4.28 3.59
N THR A 168 1.87 3.82 3.38
CA THR A 168 1.08 3.06 4.37
C THR A 168 0.30 1.95 3.68
N GLY A 169 -0.28 1.03 4.42
CA GLY A 169 -1.08 -0.08 3.87
C GLY A 169 -0.54 -1.45 4.23
N ILE A 170 -0.81 -2.43 3.38
CA ILE A 170 -0.52 -3.85 3.57
C ILE A 170 0.13 -4.47 2.33
N VAL A 171 0.84 -5.63 2.49
CA VAL A 171 1.42 -6.09 3.74
C VAL A 171 2.86 -5.61 3.83
N THR A 172 3.36 -5.44 5.06
CA THR A 172 4.64 -4.75 5.32
C THR A 172 5.82 -5.34 4.57
N ASP A 173 5.94 -6.66 4.52
CA ASP A 173 7.07 -7.40 3.97
C ASP A 173 6.98 -7.66 2.45
N GLN A 174 5.86 -7.31 1.82
CA GLN A 174 5.62 -7.51 0.38
C GLN A 174 5.37 -6.18 -0.35
N CYS A 175 4.11 -5.83 -0.58
CA CYS A 175 3.74 -4.68 -1.40
C CYS A 175 4.28 -3.36 -0.83
N VAL A 176 4.22 -3.17 0.49
CA VAL A 176 4.75 -1.97 1.15
C VAL A 176 6.27 -1.92 1.03
N ALA A 177 6.99 -2.99 1.41
CA ALA A 177 8.45 -3.03 1.35
C ALA A 177 8.98 -2.93 -0.09
N SER A 178 8.34 -3.63 -1.05
CA SER A 178 8.70 -3.56 -2.47
C SER A 178 8.51 -2.16 -3.03
N THR A 179 7.42 -1.50 -2.69
CA THR A 179 7.14 -0.12 -3.09
C THR A 179 8.16 0.86 -2.50
N ILE A 180 8.48 0.74 -1.21
CA ILE A 180 9.47 1.61 -0.54
C ILE A 180 10.84 1.46 -1.20
N ARG A 181 11.31 0.22 -1.48
CA ARG A 181 12.57 -0.02 -2.18
C ARG A 181 12.55 0.60 -3.58
N GLY A 182 11.47 0.38 -4.33
CA GLY A 182 11.33 0.96 -5.66
C GLY A 182 11.32 2.50 -5.68
N LEU A 183 10.78 3.14 -4.65
CA LEU A 183 10.85 4.60 -4.47
C LEU A 183 12.26 5.04 -4.07
N ALA A 184 12.92 4.32 -3.15
CA ALA A 184 14.24 4.67 -2.64
C ALA A 184 15.35 4.56 -3.69
N ASP A 185 15.30 3.52 -4.55
CA ASP A 185 16.32 3.25 -5.57
C ASP A 185 16.27 4.23 -6.75
N ARG A 186 15.21 5.02 -6.86
CA ARG A 186 15.01 5.96 -7.98
C ARG A 186 15.08 7.42 -7.57
N LYS A 187 15.94 7.72 -6.60
CA LYS A 187 16.30 9.12 -6.33
C LYS A 187 16.97 9.71 -7.58
N SER A 188 16.26 10.53 -8.26
CA SER A 188 16.80 11.44 -9.28
C SER A 188 16.77 12.86 -8.73
#